data_bd7aa497ba55ca26cd76ba0a455d63ba
#
_entry.id   bd7aa497ba55ca26cd76ba0a455d63ba
#
_cell.length_a   1.000
_cell.length_b   1.000
_cell.length_c   1.000
_cell.angle_alpha   90.00
_cell.angle_beta   90.00
_cell.angle_gamma   90.00
#
_symmetry.space_group_name_H-M   'P 1'
#
loop_
_entity.id
_entity.type
_entity.pdbx_description
1 polymer ?
#
loop_
_entity_poly.entity_id
_entity_poly.type
_entity_poly.pdbx_seq_one_letter_code
_entity_poly.pdbx_strand_id
1 'polypeptide(L)'
;DSVLQKKEKDSLLINFKVFTQFIPDSVLRKVFIKGIKPKLYPLGRVDVPGAETYLFVKAVMGDNRAVIILCFDKKQQFITGMPVLRPDPSASIMQSVVMDKKYILTKTVLRKNPDGSMSEGKDVYILNTDAKNFMLIMTDALGDKITELINPIDTLPRKNKLSADYTIGKMNMVAIRDGRKNDRLAFFIHFEKNSGECTGELKGEAMIRSSSLAEYRKDGDPCVLRFNFTSNSVVLKEEEGCGSHRGLHCLFNGSFPRKKEIRKKNNRQKPARKN
;
A
#
# COMPACT_ATOMS: atom_id res chain seq x y z
N ASP A 1 5.57 -10.61 14.72
CA ASP A 1 6.00 -9.82 15.88
C ASP A 1 5.91 -10.55 17.22
N SER A 2 4.90 -11.38 17.44
CA SER A 2 4.74 -12.12 18.71
C SER A 2 5.98 -12.93 19.10
N VAL A 3 6.69 -13.51 18.12
CA VAL A 3 7.95 -14.24 18.32
C VAL A 3 9.04 -13.35 18.91
N LEU A 4 9.12 -12.08 18.50
CA LEU A 4 10.14 -11.15 19.03
C LEU A 4 9.91 -10.84 20.53
N GLN A 5 8.64 -10.78 20.95
CA GLN A 5 8.27 -10.43 22.32
C GLN A 5 8.26 -11.63 23.26
N LYS A 6 8.06 -12.84 22.74
CA LYS A 6 8.02 -14.07 23.54
C LYS A 6 9.34 -14.26 24.29
N LYS A 7 9.26 -14.57 25.58
CA LYS A 7 10.43 -14.94 26.39
C LYS A 7 10.76 -16.42 26.14
N GLU A 8 11.99 -16.67 25.72
CA GLU A 8 12.47 -18.04 25.48
C GLU A 8 13.01 -18.67 26.77
N LYS A 9 13.00 -20.00 26.82
CA LYS A 9 13.57 -20.75 27.96
C LYS A 9 15.09 -20.80 27.81
N ASP A 10 15.82 -20.58 28.91
CA ASP A 10 17.29 -20.61 28.90
C ASP A 10 17.85 -22.01 28.55
N SER A 11 17.07 -23.09 28.71
CA SER A 11 17.42 -24.43 28.26
C SER A 11 17.57 -24.57 26.75
N LEU A 12 17.02 -23.63 25.97
CA LEU A 12 17.12 -23.57 24.51
C LEU A 12 18.25 -22.65 24.02
N LEU A 13 19.04 -22.10 24.94
CA LEU A 13 20.10 -21.15 24.59
C LEU A 13 21.19 -21.81 23.73
N ILE A 14 21.41 -21.27 22.55
CA ILE A 14 22.52 -21.69 21.67
C ILE A 14 23.80 -21.09 22.24
N ASN A 15 24.84 -21.94 22.41
CA ASN A 15 26.14 -21.46 22.85
C ASN A 15 26.74 -20.52 21.79
N PHE A 16 27.02 -19.28 22.20
CA PHE A 16 27.52 -18.24 21.30
C PHE A 16 28.86 -18.61 20.66
N LYS A 17 29.80 -19.24 21.42
CA LYS A 17 31.09 -19.66 20.89
C LYS A 17 30.93 -20.74 19.81
N VAL A 18 29.98 -21.66 20.00
CA VAL A 18 29.67 -22.69 18.98
C VAL A 18 29.03 -22.05 17.78
N PHE A 19 28.06 -21.14 17.95
CA PHE A 19 27.40 -20.46 16.87
C PHE A 19 28.39 -19.71 15.95
N THR A 20 29.34 -18.98 16.52
CA THR A 20 30.33 -18.19 15.78
C THR A 20 31.41 -19.03 15.07
N GLN A 21 31.50 -20.33 15.35
CA GLN A 21 32.36 -21.25 14.55
C GLN A 21 31.79 -21.51 13.16
N PHE A 22 30.48 -21.45 13.01
CA PHE A 22 29.77 -21.76 11.77
C PHE A 22 29.24 -20.51 11.07
N ILE A 23 28.88 -19.47 11.82
CA ILE A 23 28.23 -18.28 11.30
C ILE A 23 29.15 -17.07 11.40
N PRO A 24 29.47 -16.42 10.26
CA PRO A 24 30.28 -15.21 10.28
C PRO A 24 29.64 -14.09 11.10
N ASP A 25 30.48 -13.37 11.84
CA ASP A 25 30.05 -12.23 12.67
C ASP A 25 29.32 -11.13 11.88
N SER A 26 29.59 -11.02 10.57
CA SER A 26 28.92 -10.10 9.66
C SER A 26 27.40 -10.28 9.62
N VAL A 27 26.88 -11.47 9.89
CA VAL A 27 25.42 -11.73 9.97
C VAL A 27 24.81 -11.02 11.17
N LEU A 28 25.43 -11.14 12.34
CA LEU A 28 24.99 -10.49 13.56
C LEU A 28 25.17 -8.97 13.52
N ARG A 29 26.22 -8.49 12.84
CA ARG A 29 26.48 -7.05 12.67
C ARG A 29 25.41 -6.31 11.86
N LYS A 30 24.59 -7.02 11.11
CA LYS A 30 23.43 -6.43 10.45
C LYS A 30 22.37 -5.95 11.45
N VAL A 31 22.43 -6.42 12.71
CA VAL A 31 21.46 -6.11 13.78
C VAL A 31 22.12 -5.49 14.99
N PHE A 32 23.29 -5.98 15.37
CA PHE A 32 23.96 -5.62 16.62
C PHE A 32 25.30 -4.92 16.35
N ILE A 33 25.69 -4.05 17.26
CA ILE A 33 27.00 -3.39 17.23
C ILE A 33 28.12 -4.43 17.43
N LYS A 34 29.27 -4.20 16.80
CA LYS A 34 30.45 -5.07 16.91
C LYS A 34 30.83 -5.31 18.37
N GLY A 35 31.13 -6.56 18.71
CA GLY A 35 31.56 -6.98 20.05
C GLY A 35 30.41 -7.37 21.01
N ILE A 36 29.17 -7.15 20.62
CA ILE A 36 28.00 -7.60 21.38
C ILE A 36 27.75 -9.08 21.16
N LYS A 37 27.48 -9.81 22.27
CA LYS A 37 27.13 -11.23 22.26
C LYS A 37 25.64 -11.39 22.62
N PRO A 38 24.73 -11.41 21.63
CA PRO A 38 23.32 -11.63 21.91
C PRO A 38 23.06 -13.05 22.41
N LYS A 39 22.01 -13.22 23.21
CA LYS A 39 21.43 -14.54 23.49
C LYS A 39 20.77 -15.06 22.22
N LEU A 40 21.04 -16.31 21.84
CA LEU A 40 20.57 -16.93 20.60
C LEU A 40 19.66 -18.11 20.93
N TYR A 41 18.50 -18.19 20.26
CA TYR A 41 17.51 -19.23 20.50
C TYR A 41 17.01 -19.81 19.18
N PRO A 42 16.90 -21.15 19.04
CA PRO A 42 16.34 -21.76 17.83
C PRO A 42 14.84 -21.51 17.76
N LEU A 43 14.33 -21.16 16.58
CA LEU A 43 12.88 -20.99 16.33
C LEU A 43 12.32 -22.09 15.44
N GLY A 44 13.08 -22.54 14.45
CA GLY A 44 12.65 -23.56 13.52
C GLY A 44 13.69 -23.91 12.48
N ARG A 45 13.43 -25.00 11.77
CA ARG A 45 14.24 -25.53 10.67
C ARG A 45 13.35 -25.90 9.51
N VAL A 46 13.81 -25.64 8.30
CA VAL A 46 13.19 -26.08 7.05
C VAL A 46 14.27 -26.74 6.21
N ASP A 47 14.05 -28.00 5.83
CA ASP A 47 14.97 -28.75 4.99
C ASP A 47 14.43 -28.82 3.56
N VAL A 48 15.25 -28.47 2.60
CA VAL A 48 14.99 -28.69 1.18
C VAL A 48 15.60 -30.03 0.81
N PRO A 49 14.83 -31.03 0.39
CA PRO A 49 15.34 -32.35 0.08
C PRO A 49 16.48 -32.31 -0.93
N GLY A 50 17.68 -32.79 -0.53
CA GLY A 50 18.87 -32.88 -1.38
C GLY A 50 19.55 -31.54 -1.71
N ALA A 51 19.11 -30.45 -1.11
CA ALA A 51 19.62 -29.09 -1.37
C ALA A 51 19.99 -28.36 -0.08
N GLU A 52 19.27 -27.30 0.28
CA GLU A 52 19.61 -26.39 1.38
C GLU A 52 18.88 -26.74 2.68
N THR A 53 19.40 -26.24 3.80
CA THR A 53 18.74 -26.20 5.11
C THR A 53 18.64 -24.74 5.56
N TYR A 54 17.44 -24.33 5.97
CA TYR A 54 17.19 -23.03 6.55
C TYR A 54 16.96 -23.15 8.06
N LEU A 55 17.68 -22.34 8.84
CA LEU A 55 17.50 -22.24 10.29
C LEU A 55 16.99 -20.84 10.62
N PHE A 56 15.96 -20.77 11.46
CA PHE A 56 15.47 -19.53 12.01
C PHE A 56 15.95 -19.39 13.45
N VAL A 57 16.66 -18.32 13.72
CA VAL A 57 17.27 -18.04 15.03
C VAL A 57 16.81 -16.69 15.54
N LYS A 58 16.36 -16.65 16.77
CA LYS A 58 16.08 -15.42 17.49
C LYS A 58 17.34 -14.96 18.23
N ALA A 59 17.74 -13.72 18.02
CA ALA A 59 18.84 -13.06 18.69
C ALA A 59 18.30 -11.95 19.60
N VAL A 60 18.75 -11.90 20.86
CA VAL A 60 18.23 -10.98 21.88
C VAL A 60 19.37 -10.33 22.66
N MET A 61 19.35 -9.00 22.74
CA MET A 61 20.26 -8.22 23.58
C MET A 61 19.52 -6.99 24.13
N GLY A 62 19.02 -7.10 25.35
CA GLY A 62 18.13 -6.09 25.93
C GLY A 62 16.88 -5.93 25.07
N ASP A 63 16.60 -4.70 24.63
CA ASP A 63 15.47 -4.39 23.76
C ASP A 63 15.77 -4.66 22.28
N ASN A 64 17.05 -4.80 21.90
CA ASN A 64 17.42 -5.19 20.55
C ASN A 64 17.16 -6.68 20.34
N ARG A 65 16.23 -6.99 19.48
CA ARG A 65 15.80 -8.36 19.14
C ARG A 65 15.75 -8.51 17.64
N ALA A 66 16.02 -9.70 17.14
CA ALA A 66 15.81 -10.00 15.72
C ALA A 66 15.52 -11.48 15.52
N VAL A 67 14.80 -11.80 14.47
CA VAL A 67 14.81 -13.12 13.87
C VAL A 67 15.72 -13.09 12.66
N ILE A 68 16.63 -14.03 12.61
CA ILE A 68 17.62 -14.18 11.54
C ILE A 68 17.37 -15.53 10.86
N ILE A 69 17.30 -15.52 9.54
CA ILE A 69 17.37 -16.75 8.72
C ILE A 69 18.81 -17.02 8.37
N LEU A 70 19.23 -18.27 8.52
CA LEU A 70 20.54 -18.79 8.16
C LEU A 70 20.33 -19.90 7.14
N CYS A 71 21.12 -19.92 6.08
CA CYS A 71 21.07 -20.92 5.05
C CYS A 71 22.37 -21.70 4.97
N PHE A 72 22.25 -23.03 4.87
CA PHE A 72 23.35 -23.97 4.75
C PHE A 72 23.13 -24.83 3.51
N ASP A 73 24.23 -25.25 2.88
CA ASP A 73 24.19 -26.19 1.76
C ASP A 73 23.94 -27.64 2.23
N LYS A 74 23.85 -28.57 1.28
CA LYS A 74 23.72 -30.01 1.55
C LYS A 74 24.88 -30.63 2.35
N LYS A 75 26.03 -29.97 2.39
CA LYS A 75 27.23 -30.37 3.18
C LYS A 75 27.23 -29.69 4.56
N GLN A 76 26.16 -29.02 4.95
CA GLN A 76 26.06 -28.24 6.19
C GLN A 76 27.06 -27.08 6.26
N GLN A 77 27.51 -26.56 5.12
CA GLN A 77 28.33 -25.36 5.06
C GLN A 77 27.46 -24.12 4.96
N PHE A 78 27.83 -23.09 5.72
CA PHE A 78 27.08 -21.82 5.72
C PHE A 78 27.17 -21.13 4.35
N ILE A 79 26.01 -20.82 3.78
CA ILE A 79 25.88 -20.05 2.53
C ILE A 79 25.71 -18.58 2.86
N THR A 80 24.64 -18.23 3.58
CA THR A 80 24.25 -16.84 3.85
C THR A 80 23.30 -16.73 5.03
N GLY A 81 23.09 -15.48 5.50
CA GLY A 81 22.08 -15.17 6.50
C GLY A 81 21.66 -13.70 6.47
N MET A 82 20.41 -13.44 6.82
CA MET A 82 19.89 -12.08 6.95
C MET A 82 18.88 -11.96 8.08
N PRO A 83 18.74 -10.77 8.68
CA PRO A 83 17.64 -10.51 9.60
C PRO A 83 16.32 -10.40 8.82
N VAL A 84 15.31 -11.14 9.26
CA VAL A 84 13.99 -11.16 8.63
C VAL A 84 12.92 -10.42 9.44
N LEU A 85 13.06 -10.38 10.77
CA LEU A 85 12.20 -9.57 11.65
C LEU A 85 13.06 -8.75 12.60
N ARG A 86 12.63 -7.51 12.85
CA ARG A 86 13.18 -6.60 13.89
C ARG A 86 12.02 -5.85 14.54
N PRO A 87 12.14 -5.44 15.82
CA PRO A 87 11.15 -4.57 16.41
C PRO A 87 11.02 -3.27 15.60
N ASP A 88 9.81 -2.85 15.41
CA ASP A 88 9.51 -1.50 14.93
C ASP A 88 9.15 -0.65 16.15
N PRO A 89 9.66 0.59 16.26
CA PRO A 89 9.32 1.48 17.37
C PRO A 89 7.85 1.92 17.34
N SER A 90 7.19 1.81 16.19
CA SER A 90 5.78 2.17 16.05
C SER A 90 4.88 1.01 16.49
N ALA A 91 4.05 1.25 17.50
CA ALA A 91 3.03 0.29 17.94
C ALA A 91 1.95 -0.01 16.88
N SER A 92 1.86 0.82 15.83
CA SER A 92 0.92 0.64 14.73
C SER A 92 1.43 -0.33 13.66
N ILE A 93 2.68 -0.79 13.74
CA ILE A 93 3.29 -1.69 12.76
C ILE A 93 3.33 -3.12 13.28
N MET A 94 2.84 -4.04 12.48
CA MET A 94 2.95 -5.48 12.67
C MET A 94 3.74 -6.09 11.52
N GLN A 95 4.62 -7.04 11.83
CA GLN A 95 5.44 -7.71 10.83
C GLN A 95 5.25 -9.23 10.92
N SER A 96 5.29 -9.88 9.78
CA SER A 96 5.33 -11.33 9.68
C SER A 96 6.28 -11.78 8.58
N VAL A 97 6.78 -13.00 8.70
CA VAL A 97 7.62 -13.63 7.67
C VAL A 97 7.13 -15.05 7.49
N VAL A 98 6.93 -15.42 6.25
CA VAL A 98 6.47 -16.75 5.85
C VAL A 98 7.41 -17.28 4.77
N MET A 99 7.82 -18.54 4.91
CA MET A 99 8.46 -19.32 3.84
C MET A 99 7.43 -20.29 3.30
N ASP A 100 7.16 -20.23 1.99
CA ASP A 100 6.18 -21.07 1.34
C ASP A 100 6.75 -22.46 0.95
N LYS A 101 5.92 -23.31 0.34
CA LYS A 101 6.33 -24.64 -0.14
C LYS A 101 7.35 -24.63 -1.29
N LYS A 102 7.58 -23.47 -1.91
CA LYS A 102 8.60 -23.23 -2.94
C LYS A 102 9.86 -22.59 -2.34
N TYR A 103 9.93 -22.50 -1.02
CA TYR A 103 11.03 -21.88 -0.25
C TYR A 103 11.22 -20.39 -0.56
N ILE A 104 10.17 -19.73 -1.04
CA ILE A 104 10.13 -18.28 -1.23
C ILE A 104 9.82 -17.64 0.11
N LEU A 105 10.62 -16.65 0.50
CA LEU A 105 10.48 -15.94 1.76
C LEU A 105 9.73 -14.63 1.51
N THR A 106 8.55 -14.50 2.10
CA THR A 106 7.75 -13.27 2.04
C THR A 106 7.74 -12.60 3.40
N LYS A 107 8.24 -11.38 3.47
CA LYS A 107 8.09 -10.48 4.61
C LYS A 107 6.90 -9.58 4.35
N THR A 108 5.94 -9.56 5.26
CA THR A 108 4.78 -8.67 5.22
C THR A 108 4.86 -7.68 6.37
N VAL A 109 4.59 -6.42 6.07
CA VAL A 109 4.47 -5.33 7.04
C VAL A 109 3.07 -4.77 6.95
N LEU A 110 2.36 -4.76 8.06
CA LEU A 110 1.02 -4.18 8.19
C LEU A 110 1.12 -2.95 9.08
N ARG A 111 0.55 -1.82 8.64
CA ARG A 111 0.46 -0.59 9.42
C ARG A 111 -1.01 -0.19 9.61
N LYS A 112 -1.40 0.03 10.86
CA LYS A 112 -2.68 0.64 11.18
C LYS A 112 -2.57 2.15 11.03
N ASN A 113 -3.35 2.72 10.13
CA ASN A 113 -3.38 4.15 9.87
C ASN A 113 -4.25 4.89 10.91
N PRO A 114 -4.10 6.22 11.05
CA PRO A 114 -4.89 7.01 12.00
C PRO A 114 -6.40 6.96 11.75
N ASP A 115 -6.84 6.71 10.52
CA ASP A 115 -8.25 6.57 10.14
C ASP A 115 -8.81 5.16 10.40
N GLY A 116 -7.99 4.26 10.98
CA GLY A 116 -8.33 2.87 11.27
C GLY A 116 -8.15 1.89 10.10
N SER A 117 -7.79 2.36 8.90
CA SER A 117 -7.46 1.50 7.77
C SER A 117 -6.13 0.77 7.97
N MET A 118 -5.91 -0.30 7.20
CA MET A 118 -4.64 -1.05 7.22
C MET A 118 -3.92 -0.84 5.89
N SER A 119 -2.63 -0.48 5.97
CA SER A 119 -1.71 -0.51 4.83
C SER A 119 -0.87 -1.76 4.91
N GLU A 120 -0.61 -2.40 3.77
CA GLU A 120 0.20 -3.60 3.66
C GLU A 120 1.35 -3.34 2.70
N GLY A 121 2.56 -3.78 3.10
CA GLY A 121 3.73 -3.82 2.24
C GLY A 121 4.32 -5.22 2.25
N LYS A 122 4.91 -5.65 1.14
CA LYS A 122 5.51 -6.97 0.98
C LYS A 122 6.87 -6.89 0.34
N ASP A 123 7.82 -7.63 0.91
CA ASP A 123 9.10 -7.91 0.29
C ASP A 123 9.22 -9.42 0.08
N VAL A 124 9.55 -9.83 -1.14
CA VAL A 124 9.69 -11.24 -1.53
C VAL A 124 11.15 -11.52 -1.86
N TYR A 125 11.71 -12.52 -1.20
CA TYR A 125 13.10 -12.93 -1.34
C TYR A 125 13.22 -14.37 -1.80
N ILE A 126 14.22 -14.64 -2.65
CA ILE A 126 14.67 -15.98 -3.00
C ILE A 126 16.14 -16.13 -2.65
N LEU A 127 16.58 -17.36 -2.37
CA LEU A 127 17.99 -17.66 -2.26
C LEU A 127 18.62 -17.66 -3.65
N ASN A 128 19.70 -16.88 -3.83
CA ASN A 128 20.61 -17.01 -4.95
C ASN A 128 21.86 -17.75 -4.47
N THR A 129 21.98 -19.01 -4.85
CA THR A 129 23.10 -19.88 -4.43
C THR A 129 24.44 -19.44 -5.01
N ASP A 130 24.43 -18.92 -6.24
CA ASP A 130 25.64 -18.47 -6.92
C ASP A 130 26.20 -17.19 -6.29
N ALA A 131 25.32 -16.23 -6.02
CA ALA A 131 25.68 -14.98 -5.35
C ALA A 131 25.78 -15.13 -3.82
N LYS A 132 25.40 -16.28 -3.27
CA LYS A 132 25.39 -16.59 -1.82
C LYS A 132 24.65 -15.51 -1.00
N ASN A 133 23.48 -15.11 -1.47
CA ASN A 133 22.64 -14.12 -0.79
C ASN A 133 21.15 -14.39 -0.98
N PHE A 134 20.33 -13.76 -0.13
CA PHE A 134 18.90 -13.61 -0.38
C PHE A 134 18.68 -12.41 -1.28
N MET A 135 18.12 -12.64 -2.46
CA MET A 135 17.83 -11.62 -3.45
C MET A 135 16.39 -11.18 -3.33
N LEU A 136 16.17 -9.88 -3.19
CA LEU A 136 14.84 -9.26 -3.26
C LEU A 136 14.37 -9.30 -4.72
N ILE A 137 13.28 -10.02 -5.00
CA ILE A 137 12.72 -10.16 -6.34
C ILE A 137 11.46 -9.34 -6.55
N MET A 138 10.79 -8.96 -5.48
CA MET A 138 9.61 -8.11 -5.52
C MET A 138 9.53 -7.29 -4.23
N THR A 139 9.21 -6.03 -4.37
CA THR A 139 8.80 -5.17 -3.25
C THR A 139 7.48 -4.51 -3.60
N ASP A 140 6.53 -4.63 -2.69
CA ASP A 140 5.31 -3.84 -2.68
C ASP A 140 5.44 -2.91 -1.48
N ALA A 141 5.68 -1.63 -1.78
CA ALA A 141 5.97 -0.66 -0.74
C ALA A 141 4.77 -0.51 0.20
N LEU A 142 5.05 -0.33 1.49
CA LEU A 142 4.06 0.07 2.49
C LEU A 142 3.55 1.47 2.11
N GLY A 143 2.66 1.52 1.11
CA GLY A 143 2.01 2.75 0.68
C GLY A 143 1.08 3.26 1.77
N ASP A 144 1.06 4.57 1.98
CA ASP A 144 -0.10 5.19 2.60
C ASP A 144 -1.25 4.97 1.62
N LYS A 145 -2.25 4.17 2.00
CA LYS A 145 -3.52 4.23 1.26
C LYS A 145 -3.88 5.70 1.23
N ILE A 146 -4.06 6.24 0.04
CA ILE A 146 -4.48 7.62 -0.15
C ILE A 146 -5.75 7.76 0.68
N THR A 147 -5.63 8.38 1.85
CA THR A 147 -6.75 8.52 2.80
C THR A 147 -7.71 9.59 2.34
N GLU A 148 -7.24 10.46 1.44
CA GLU A 148 -8.05 11.51 0.83
C GLU A 148 -7.66 11.66 -0.65
N LEU A 149 -8.66 11.53 -1.52
CA LEU A 149 -8.49 11.73 -2.95
C LEU A 149 -8.35 13.22 -3.25
N ILE A 150 -7.20 13.62 -3.80
CA ILE A 150 -6.96 14.99 -4.23
C ILE A 150 -7.65 15.22 -5.57
N ASN A 151 -8.56 16.21 -5.62
CA ASN A 151 -9.20 16.60 -6.86
C ASN A 151 -8.28 17.53 -7.68
N PRO A 152 -7.69 17.06 -8.82
CA PRO A 152 -6.72 17.84 -9.58
C PRO A 152 -7.33 19.03 -10.34
N ILE A 153 -8.66 19.12 -10.40
CA ILE A 153 -9.38 20.21 -11.05
C ILE A 153 -10.17 21.09 -10.06
N ASP A 154 -9.86 20.98 -8.77
CA ASP A 154 -10.63 21.68 -7.74
C ASP A 154 -10.58 23.21 -7.87
N THR A 155 -9.47 23.74 -8.37
CA THR A 155 -9.26 25.19 -8.58
C THR A 155 -10.00 25.76 -9.78
N LEU A 156 -10.56 24.93 -10.67
CA LEU A 156 -11.28 25.40 -11.84
C LEU A 156 -12.65 25.99 -11.45
N PRO A 157 -13.21 26.94 -12.27
CA PRO A 157 -14.48 27.59 -12.00
C PRO A 157 -15.66 26.61 -11.88
N ARG A 158 -16.69 27.01 -11.12
CA ARG A 158 -17.94 26.24 -10.88
C ARG A 158 -19.17 27.10 -11.20
N LYS A 159 -19.20 27.79 -12.33
CA LYS A 159 -20.33 28.66 -12.75
C LYS A 159 -21.46 27.86 -13.36
N ASN A 160 -21.13 26.77 -14.06
CA ASN A 160 -22.14 25.90 -14.65
C ASN A 160 -22.92 25.16 -13.56
N LYS A 161 -24.21 25.03 -13.70
CA LYS A 161 -25.09 24.32 -12.74
C LYS A 161 -24.75 22.83 -12.55
N LEU A 162 -24.06 22.22 -13.55
CA LEU A 162 -23.59 20.84 -13.51
C LEU A 162 -22.25 20.71 -12.79
N SER A 163 -21.50 21.83 -12.59
CA SER A 163 -20.23 21.85 -11.89
C SER A 163 -20.42 21.55 -10.42
N ALA A 164 -19.91 20.41 -9.96
CA ALA A 164 -19.96 19.94 -8.58
C ALA A 164 -19.00 18.78 -8.38
N ASP A 165 -18.83 18.36 -7.14
CA ASP A 165 -18.25 17.08 -6.78
C ASP A 165 -19.39 16.07 -6.53
N TYR A 166 -19.24 14.89 -7.13
CA TYR A 166 -20.15 13.77 -6.99
C TYR A 166 -19.33 12.61 -6.41
N THR A 167 -19.75 12.05 -5.27
CA THR A 167 -18.89 11.13 -4.53
C THR A 167 -19.67 9.95 -3.94
N ILE A 168 -19.01 8.78 -3.89
CA ILE A 168 -19.44 7.61 -3.12
C ILE A 168 -18.28 7.20 -2.19
N GLY A 169 -18.44 7.41 -0.87
CA GLY A 169 -17.36 7.21 0.07
C GLY A 169 -16.18 8.18 -0.14
N LYS A 170 -14.97 7.75 0.22
CA LYS A 170 -13.77 8.60 0.17
C LYS A 170 -12.99 8.49 -1.15
N MET A 171 -13.03 7.32 -1.78
CA MET A 171 -12.17 6.97 -2.92
C MET A 171 -12.91 6.94 -4.27
N ASN A 172 -14.19 7.31 -4.30
CA ASN A 172 -14.95 7.32 -5.55
C ASN A 172 -15.48 8.72 -5.80
N MET A 173 -14.95 9.39 -6.81
CA MET A 173 -15.24 10.78 -7.14
C MET A 173 -15.44 11.00 -8.63
N VAL A 174 -16.42 11.79 -8.96
CA VAL A 174 -16.59 12.45 -10.26
C VAL A 174 -16.62 13.95 -9.99
N ALA A 175 -15.53 14.64 -10.23
CA ALA A 175 -15.45 16.09 -10.15
C ALA A 175 -15.80 16.70 -11.50
N ILE A 176 -16.70 17.68 -11.51
CA ILE A 176 -17.11 18.43 -12.71
C ILE A 176 -16.86 19.91 -12.48
N ARG A 177 -16.24 20.55 -13.45
CA ARG A 177 -15.92 21.99 -13.45
C ARG A 177 -16.28 22.61 -14.80
N ASP A 178 -16.24 23.92 -14.86
CA ASP A 178 -16.40 24.63 -16.12
C ASP A 178 -15.23 24.32 -17.05
N GLY A 179 -15.49 23.98 -18.30
CA GLY A 179 -14.48 23.72 -19.31
C GLY A 179 -13.92 25.01 -19.93
N ARG A 180 -12.99 24.87 -20.88
CA ARG A 180 -12.38 26.01 -21.58
C ARG A 180 -13.36 26.79 -22.44
N LYS A 181 -14.45 26.17 -22.86
CA LYS A 181 -15.56 26.77 -23.63
C LYS A 181 -16.88 26.56 -22.89
N ASN A 182 -17.87 27.39 -23.19
CA ASN A 182 -19.18 27.32 -22.54
C ASN A 182 -19.96 26.03 -22.80
N ASP A 183 -19.63 25.31 -23.88
CA ASP A 183 -20.19 24.02 -24.28
C ASP A 183 -19.40 22.83 -23.74
N ARG A 184 -18.42 23.06 -22.86
CA ARG A 184 -17.54 22.03 -22.31
C ARG A 184 -17.58 22.00 -20.78
N LEU A 185 -17.37 20.78 -20.25
CA LEU A 185 -17.17 20.52 -18.83
C LEU A 185 -15.82 19.82 -18.67
N ALA A 186 -14.94 20.41 -17.87
CA ALA A 186 -13.76 19.71 -17.38
C ALA A 186 -14.20 18.68 -16.34
N PHE A 187 -13.65 17.49 -16.40
CA PHE A 187 -13.95 16.43 -15.45
C PHE A 187 -12.71 15.69 -14.97
N PHE A 188 -12.82 15.14 -13.78
CA PHE A 188 -11.91 14.16 -13.22
C PHE A 188 -12.75 13.06 -12.58
N ILE A 189 -12.42 11.82 -12.93
CA ILE A 189 -13.04 10.62 -12.37
C ILE A 189 -11.95 9.80 -11.73
N HIS A 190 -12.21 9.37 -10.51
CA HIS A 190 -11.45 8.32 -9.85
C HIS A 190 -12.40 7.39 -9.13
N PHE A 191 -12.17 6.10 -9.25
CA PHE A 191 -12.86 5.12 -8.44
C PHE A 191 -11.94 3.97 -8.00
N GLU A 192 -12.25 3.46 -6.84
CA GLU A 192 -11.64 2.27 -6.25
C GLU A 192 -12.77 1.38 -5.70
N LYS A 193 -12.87 0.15 -6.21
CA LYS A 193 -13.84 -0.86 -5.78
C LYS A 193 -13.10 -2.11 -5.31
N ASN A 194 -13.77 -2.99 -4.54
CA ASN A 194 -13.24 -4.27 -4.09
C ASN A 194 -11.85 -4.13 -3.39
N SER A 195 -11.73 -3.16 -2.47
CA SER A 195 -10.50 -2.93 -1.70
C SER A 195 -9.24 -2.64 -2.54
N GLY A 196 -9.42 -1.99 -3.71
CA GLY A 196 -8.32 -1.61 -4.60
C GLY A 196 -8.06 -2.55 -5.77
N GLU A 197 -8.75 -3.70 -5.84
CA GLU A 197 -8.60 -4.61 -6.98
C GLU A 197 -9.16 -4.03 -8.28
N CYS A 198 -10.11 -3.09 -8.17
CA CYS A 198 -10.77 -2.48 -9.30
C CYS A 198 -10.63 -0.97 -9.22
N THR A 199 -9.73 -0.39 -10.01
CA THR A 199 -9.46 1.05 -10.06
C THR A 199 -9.66 1.59 -11.47
N GLY A 200 -10.00 2.87 -11.56
CA GLY A 200 -10.05 3.60 -12.82
C GLY A 200 -9.90 5.09 -12.58
N GLU A 201 -9.18 5.74 -13.49
CA GLU A 201 -8.98 7.18 -13.46
C GLU A 201 -9.04 7.75 -14.88
N LEU A 202 -9.78 8.84 -15.04
CA LEU A 202 -9.89 9.55 -16.30
C LEU A 202 -10.08 11.05 -16.06
N LYS A 203 -9.30 11.86 -16.76
CA LYS A 203 -9.39 13.32 -16.76
C LYS A 203 -9.51 13.85 -18.18
N GLY A 204 -10.43 14.79 -18.38
CA GLY A 204 -10.62 15.36 -19.71
C GLY A 204 -11.67 16.48 -19.75
N GLU A 205 -12.13 16.77 -20.96
CA GLU A 205 -13.25 17.67 -21.20
C GLU A 205 -14.38 16.93 -21.93
N ALA A 206 -15.59 16.99 -21.41
CA ALA A 206 -16.80 16.45 -22.02
C ALA A 206 -17.59 17.58 -22.71
N MET A 207 -18.15 17.31 -23.90
CA MET A 207 -19.02 18.21 -24.61
C MET A 207 -20.43 18.13 -24.04
N ILE A 208 -21.03 19.26 -23.71
CA ILE A 208 -22.44 19.35 -23.30
C ILE A 208 -23.31 19.08 -24.53
N ARG A 209 -24.13 18.05 -24.47
CA ARG A 209 -25.07 17.66 -25.52
C ARG A 209 -26.48 18.17 -25.25
N SER A 210 -26.84 18.28 -24.00
CA SER A 210 -28.13 18.85 -23.55
C SER A 210 -28.02 19.40 -22.11
N SER A 211 -29.11 19.90 -21.57
CA SER A 211 -29.15 20.40 -20.18
C SER A 211 -28.82 19.35 -19.12
N SER A 212 -28.84 18.05 -19.46
CA SER A 212 -28.62 16.92 -18.54
C SER A 212 -27.67 15.86 -19.08
N LEU A 213 -27.06 16.09 -20.25
CA LEU A 213 -26.17 15.12 -20.92
C LEU A 213 -24.87 15.79 -21.35
N ALA A 214 -23.73 15.20 -21.00
CA ALA A 214 -22.44 15.51 -21.59
C ALA A 214 -21.75 14.21 -22.04
N GLU A 215 -20.86 14.33 -23.02
CA GLU A 215 -20.16 13.21 -23.63
C GLU A 215 -18.67 13.52 -23.74
N TYR A 216 -17.85 12.61 -23.26
CA TYR A 216 -16.40 12.60 -23.50
C TYR A 216 -16.09 11.77 -24.73
N ARG A 217 -15.36 12.37 -25.62
CA ARG A 217 -14.72 11.76 -26.80
C ARG A 217 -13.51 12.62 -27.13
N LYS A 218 -12.36 12.00 -27.33
CA LYS A 218 -11.12 12.69 -27.66
C LYS A 218 -10.40 11.98 -28.80
N ASP A 219 -9.88 12.72 -29.76
CA ASP A 219 -9.11 12.16 -30.86
C ASP A 219 -7.88 11.40 -30.33
N GLY A 220 -7.66 10.21 -30.87
CA GLY A 220 -6.60 9.30 -30.43
C GLY A 220 -6.87 8.53 -29.14
N ASP A 221 -8.01 8.74 -28.48
CA ASP A 221 -8.46 7.98 -27.32
C ASP A 221 -9.76 7.24 -27.68
N PRO A 222 -9.78 5.92 -27.68
CA PRO A 222 -10.98 5.15 -28.04
C PRO A 222 -12.11 5.27 -26.99
N CYS A 223 -11.83 5.86 -25.82
CA CYS A 223 -12.79 5.96 -24.73
C CYS A 223 -13.93 6.91 -25.06
N VAL A 224 -15.16 6.42 -24.98
CA VAL A 224 -16.38 7.20 -25.06
C VAL A 224 -17.18 7.04 -23.77
N LEU A 225 -17.40 8.16 -23.05
CA LEU A 225 -18.06 8.15 -21.77
C LEU A 225 -19.19 9.16 -21.76
N ARG A 226 -20.40 8.74 -21.32
CA ARG A 226 -21.57 9.60 -21.14
C ARG A 226 -21.78 9.94 -19.67
N PHE A 227 -22.14 11.20 -19.45
CA PHE A 227 -22.48 11.80 -18.16
C PHE A 227 -23.96 12.20 -18.20
N ASN A 228 -24.80 11.42 -17.55
CA ASN A 228 -26.24 11.73 -17.42
C ASN A 228 -26.48 12.39 -16.07
N PHE A 229 -26.80 13.67 -16.07
CA PHE A 229 -27.03 14.46 -14.85
C PHE A 229 -28.48 14.42 -14.44
N THR A 230 -28.73 14.23 -13.15
CA THR A 230 -30.02 14.48 -12.49
C THR A 230 -29.87 15.69 -11.58
N SER A 231 -30.94 16.04 -10.86
CA SER A 231 -30.87 17.11 -9.85
C SER A 231 -29.84 16.87 -8.77
N ASN A 232 -29.61 15.61 -8.38
CA ASN A 232 -28.81 15.23 -7.22
C ASN A 232 -27.70 14.20 -7.51
N SER A 233 -27.47 13.82 -8.76
CA SER A 233 -26.47 12.82 -9.10
C SER A 233 -25.96 12.97 -10.54
N VAL A 234 -24.84 12.33 -10.82
CA VAL A 234 -24.38 12.03 -12.17
C VAL A 234 -24.31 10.51 -12.34
N VAL A 235 -24.85 10.02 -13.45
CA VAL A 235 -24.73 8.62 -13.86
C VAL A 235 -23.73 8.54 -15.00
N LEU A 236 -22.67 7.78 -14.78
CA LEU A 236 -21.69 7.50 -15.82
C LEU A 236 -22.07 6.24 -16.60
N LYS A 237 -21.92 6.30 -17.89
CA LYS A 237 -22.06 5.14 -18.80
C LYS A 237 -20.89 5.11 -19.77
N GLU A 238 -20.08 4.07 -19.65
CA GLU A 238 -19.03 3.75 -20.62
C GLU A 238 -19.69 3.15 -21.87
N GLU A 239 -19.46 3.75 -23.01
CA GLU A 239 -20.00 3.27 -24.28
C GLU A 239 -18.97 2.45 -25.03
N GLU A 240 -17.71 2.90 -25.10
CA GLU A 240 -16.64 2.25 -25.86
C GLU A 240 -15.26 2.51 -25.23
N GLY A 241 -14.34 1.56 -25.40
CA GLY A 241 -12.89 1.73 -25.47
C GLY A 241 -12.13 2.27 -24.26
N CYS A 242 -12.73 2.38 -23.05
CA CYS A 242 -12.05 2.99 -21.90
C CYS A 242 -11.04 2.08 -21.16
N GLY A 243 -10.67 0.94 -21.74
CA GLY A 243 -9.80 -0.05 -21.07
C GLY A 243 -8.40 0.45 -20.73
N SER A 244 -7.88 1.48 -21.41
CA SER A 244 -6.59 2.11 -21.10
C SER A 244 -6.60 2.98 -19.83
N HIS A 245 -7.79 3.32 -19.31
CA HIS A 245 -7.99 4.20 -18.16
C HIS A 245 -8.47 3.47 -16.90
N ARG A 246 -8.57 2.14 -16.95
CA ARG A 246 -9.12 1.33 -15.85
C ARG A 246 -8.65 -0.11 -15.90
N GLY A 247 -8.84 -0.83 -14.81
CA GLY A 247 -8.64 -2.28 -14.79
C GLY A 247 -9.57 -3.01 -15.77
N LEU A 248 -9.17 -4.19 -16.24
CA LEU A 248 -9.82 -4.92 -17.35
C LEU A 248 -11.32 -5.13 -17.18
N HIS A 249 -11.78 -5.44 -15.96
CA HIS A 249 -13.19 -5.68 -15.63
C HIS A 249 -13.86 -4.53 -14.85
N CYS A 250 -13.24 -3.36 -14.82
CA CYS A 250 -13.59 -2.23 -13.96
C CYS A 250 -14.26 -1.10 -14.76
N LEU A 251 -15.50 -1.27 -15.19
CA LEU A 251 -16.20 -0.24 -15.96
C LEU A 251 -16.43 1.04 -15.16
N PHE A 252 -16.38 2.19 -15.86
CA PHE A 252 -16.74 3.50 -15.31
C PHE A 252 -18.23 3.64 -14.93
N ASN A 253 -19.05 2.65 -15.26
CA ASN A 253 -20.48 2.68 -14.99
C ASN A 253 -20.80 2.83 -13.50
N GLY A 254 -21.66 3.78 -13.19
CA GLY A 254 -22.11 4.02 -11.82
C GLY A 254 -22.88 5.31 -11.66
N SER A 255 -23.60 5.42 -10.55
CA SER A 255 -24.35 6.61 -10.16
C SER A 255 -23.66 7.25 -8.94
N PHE A 256 -23.28 8.51 -9.06
CA PHE A 256 -22.56 9.26 -8.03
C PHE A 256 -23.43 10.40 -7.53
N PRO A 257 -23.83 10.39 -6.25
CA PRO A 257 -24.61 11.48 -5.66
C PRO A 257 -23.79 12.78 -5.55
N ARG A 258 -24.46 13.91 -5.71
CA ARG A 258 -23.85 15.24 -5.56
C ARG A 258 -23.46 15.48 -4.11
N LYS A 259 -22.20 15.83 -3.86
CA LYS A 259 -21.71 16.17 -2.53
C LYS A 259 -22.39 17.44 -2.03
N LYS A 260 -23.01 17.40 -0.86
CA LYS A 260 -23.61 18.59 -0.23
C LYS A 260 -22.49 19.53 0.23
N GLU A 261 -22.50 20.77 -0.22
CA GLU A 261 -21.57 21.78 0.27
C GLU A 261 -21.95 22.15 1.71
N ILE A 262 -21.03 21.96 2.64
CA ILE A 262 -21.18 22.45 4.01
C ILE A 262 -20.90 23.95 3.96
N ARG A 263 -21.97 24.78 3.99
CA ARG A 263 -21.83 26.23 4.13
C ARG A 263 -21.09 26.51 5.45
N LYS A 264 -19.85 26.95 5.39
CA LYS A 264 -19.13 27.50 6.57
C LYS A 264 -19.97 28.70 7.06
N LYS A 265 -20.57 28.59 8.25
CA LYS A 265 -21.20 29.74 8.92
C LYS A 265 -20.10 30.77 9.14
N ASN A 266 -20.14 31.87 8.40
CA ASN A 266 -19.32 33.03 8.69
C ASN A 266 -19.72 33.58 10.06
N ASN A 267 -18.96 33.29 11.10
CA ASN A 267 -19.03 34.00 12.36
C ASN A 267 -18.56 35.46 12.12
N ARG A 268 -19.46 36.32 11.64
CA ARG A 268 -19.26 37.76 11.74
C ARG A 268 -19.31 38.08 13.22
N GLN A 269 -18.17 38.29 13.86
CA GLN A 269 -18.06 38.91 15.16
C GLN A 269 -18.71 40.31 15.05
N LYS A 270 -19.74 40.56 15.83
CA LYS A 270 -20.27 41.90 16.01
C LYS A 270 -19.20 42.78 16.64
N PRO A 271 -18.93 44.00 16.14
CA PRO A 271 -18.02 44.90 16.79
C PRO A 271 -18.55 45.25 18.17
N ALA A 272 -17.69 45.19 19.18
CA ALA A 272 -17.98 45.61 20.55
C ALA A 272 -18.33 47.09 20.54
N ARG A 273 -19.50 47.43 21.05
CA ARG A 273 -19.85 48.83 21.37
C ARG A 273 -18.94 49.28 22.53
N LYS A 274 -18.14 50.27 22.26
CA LYS A 274 -17.47 51.05 23.31
C LYS A 274 -18.47 52.01 23.91
N ASN A 275 -18.71 51.89 25.22
CA ASN A 275 -19.23 52.94 26.06
C ASN A 275 -18.09 53.85 26.49
#